data_55da2720ce4945b4fd9af5bf4b083aa0
#
_entry.id   55da2720ce4945b4fd9af5bf4b083aa0
#
_cell.length_a   1.000
_cell.length_b   1.000
_cell.length_c   1.000
_cell.angle_alpha   90.00
_cell.angle_beta   90.00
_cell.angle_gamma   90.00
#
_symmetry.space_group_name_H-M   'P 1'
#
loop_
_entity.id
_entity.type
_entity.pdbx_description
1 polymer ?
#
loop_
_entity_poly.entity_id
_entity_poly.type
_entity_poly.pdbx_seq_one_letter_code
_entity_poly.pdbx_strand_id
1 'polypeptide(L)'
;MRKRHSRACCLVALILVLLAPCPYAQTSGRKKVSSQADLPRFIYPVKGSASELVQADDAAFNVFASKVRTDLDSIFRDYEIADKATMRSLLHAKINLQYLAGEYQAALGTIDLLRGQEEKPSAKLTSGIIDRAILPAASETKSSSGPAFEESFKKHAREAINSLPWDVVQDDIRRTYVRTRVYTKSLALGQIKTDLDPSVQTSGAVDNLEAWQLIASRNDLHFFIPLETVLGEILKQYIATHNVVKPDIWAAREVTLTKDQNLTPVLVAIWDSGIDVSLFPDQLLTDPHPTASGTHGLAFDDVGGPSTTWLYPRRFSWRLG
;
A
#
# COMPACT_ATOMS: atom_id res chain seq x y z
N MET A 1 36.72 -83.02 -20.85
CA MET A 1 35.41 -82.63 -20.37
C MET A 1 35.50 -81.26 -19.68
N ARG A 2 35.12 -80.17 -20.35
CA ARG A 2 35.26 -78.78 -19.87
C ARG A 2 33.88 -78.18 -19.63
N LYS A 3 33.70 -77.64 -18.41
CA LYS A 3 32.49 -77.02 -17.89
C LYS A 3 32.11 -75.77 -18.71
N ARG A 4 30.87 -75.75 -19.27
CA ARG A 4 30.17 -74.56 -19.79
C ARG A 4 28.96 -74.32 -18.92
N HIS A 5 29.06 -73.56 -17.87
CA HIS A 5 27.93 -72.96 -17.14
C HIS A 5 28.42 -71.76 -16.35
N SER A 6 28.55 -70.60 -16.97
CA SER A 6 28.73 -69.37 -16.22
C SER A 6 28.54 -68.10 -17.04
N ARG A 7 27.65 -68.07 -18.02
CA ARG A 7 27.35 -66.79 -18.74
C ARG A 7 25.87 -66.40 -18.83
N ALA A 8 25.00 -67.16 -18.18
CA ALA A 8 23.55 -66.87 -18.23
C ALA A 8 23.01 -66.11 -17.00
N CYS A 9 23.75 -66.01 -15.90
CA CYS A 9 23.30 -65.32 -14.68
C CYS A 9 23.52 -63.78 -14.63
N CYS A 10 24.44 -63.28 -15.44
CA CYS A 10 24.75 -61.80 -15.39
C CYS A 10 23.81 -60.95 -16.26
N LEU A 11 23.05 -61.52 -17.17
CA LEU A 11 22.14 -60.74 -18.04
C LEU A 11 20.74 -60.53 -17.43
N VAL A 12 20.33 -61.31 -16.46
CA VAL A 12 19.03 -61.14 -15.77
C VAL A 12 19.10 -60.11 -14.66
N ALA A 13 20.28 -59.90 -14.07
CA ALA A 13 20.48 -58.89 -13.02
C ALA A 13 20.52 -57.44 -13.57
N LEU A 14 20.83 -57.26 -14.87
CA LEU A 14 20.95 -55.90 -15.49
C LEU A 14 19.59 -55.34 -15.93
N ILE A 15 18.57 -56.18 -16.15
CA ILE A 15 17.25 -55.72 -16.59
C ILE A 15 16.36 -55.35 -15.40
N LEU A 16 16.64 -55.78 -14.18
CA LEU A 16 15.83 -55.43 -12.99
C LEU A 16 16.17 -54.07 -12.38
N VAL A 17 17.27 -53.42 -12.77
CA VAL A 17 17.65 -52.07 -12.29
C VAL A 17 16.97 -50.95 -13.11
N LEU A 18 16.42 -51.26 -14.28
CA LEU A 18 15.75 -50.27 -15.15
C LEU A 18 14.26 -50.04 -14.86
N LEU A 19 13.70 -50.78 -13.90
CA LEU A 19 12.30 -50.64 -13.45
C LEU A 19 12.16 -50.01 -12.04
N ALA A 20 13.21 -49.33 -11.53
CA ALA A 20 13.04 -48.51 -10.36
C ALA A 20 12.08 -47.36 -10.70
N PRO A 21 10.91 -47.26 -10.02
CA PRO A 21 10.04 -46.11 -10.25
C PRO A 21 10.88 -44.85 -9.95
N CYS A 22 11.03 -44.03 -10.99
CA CYS A 22 11.55 -42.69 -10.83
C CYS A 22 10.80 -42.06 -9.62
N PRO A 23 11.44 -41.58 -8.58
CA PRO A 23 10.70 -40.85 -7.56
C PRO A 23 10.10 -39.64 -8.29
N TYR A 24 8.79 -39.73 -8.55
CA TYR A 24 8.03 -38.55 -8.91
C TYR A 24 8.40 -37.53 -7.84
N ALA A 25 9.16 -36.50 -8.21
CA ALA A 25 9.28 -35.32 -7.41
C ALA A 25 7.85 -34.90 -7.09
N GLN A 26 7.43 -35.13 -5.85
CA GLN A 26 6.21 -34.54 -5.33
C GLN A 26 6.44 -33.04 -5.43
N THR A 27 6.02 -32.44 -6.55
CA THR A 27 5.76 -31.02 -6.60
C THR A 27 4.88 -30.74 -5.41
N SER A 28 5.42 -30.01 -4.44
CA SER A 28 4.70 -29.61 -3.24
C SER A 28 3.39 -28.98 -3.73
N GLY A 29 2.27 -29.67 -3.52
CA GLY A 29 0.99 -29.39 -4.14
C GLY A 29 0.32 -28.14 -3.57
N ARG A 30 1.08 -27.05 -3.40
CA ARG A 30 0.51 -25.76 -3.02
C ARG A 30 -0.37 -25.24 -4.14
N LYS A 31 -1.56 -24.80 -3.77
CA LYS A 31 -2.49 -24.16 -4.71
C LYS A 31 -1.87 -22.84 -5.18
N LYS A 32 -1.75 -22.65 -6.49
CA LYS A 32 -1.18 -21.43 -7.08
C LYS A 32 -2.19 -20.27 -6.99
N VAL A 33 -1.72 -19.11 -6.54
CA VAL A 33 -2.43 -17.84 -6.50
C VAL A 33 -1.83 -16.93 -7.56
N SER A 34 -2.61 -16.58 -8.58
CA SER A 34 -2.22 -15.73 -9.71
C SER A 34 -2.80 -14.32 -9.59
N SER A 35 -3.75 -14.11 -8.70
CA SER A 35 -4.36 -12.83 -8.37
C SER A 35 -4.88 -12.85 -6.94
N GLN A 36 -5.18 -11.68 -6.39
CA GLN A 36 -5.78 -11.54 -5.05
C GLN A 36 -7.15 -12.24 -4.94
N ALA A 37 -7.90 -12.35 -6.04
CA ALA A 37 -9.19 -13.03 -6.07
C ALA A 37 -9.08 -14.54 -5.86
N ASP A 38 -7.90 -15.13 -6.07
CA ASP A 38 -7.64 -16.57 -5.85
C ASP A 38 -7.38 -16.92 -4.39
N LEU A 39 -7.21 -15.91 -3.53
CA LEU A 39 -7.00 -16.12 -2.09
C LEU A 39 -8.25 -16.68 -1.42
N PRO A 40 -8.10 -17.50 -0.38
CA PRO A 40 -9.23 -17.91 0.44
C PRO A 40 -9.88 -16.70 1.13
N ARG A 41 -11.20 -16.71 1.22
CA ARG A 41 -11.94 -15.69 1.98
C ARG A 41 -12.10 -16.15 3.42
N PHE A 42 -11.59 -15.33 4.32
CA PHE A 42 -11.82 -15.46 5.75
C PHE A 42 -12.75 -14.35 6.21
N ILE A 43 -13.58 -14.65 7.19
CA ILE A 43 -14.56 -13.71 7.76
C ILE A 43 -14.33 -13.62 9.26
N TYR A 44 -14.21 -12.42 9.77
CA TYR A 44 -13.91 -12.14 11.16
C TYR A 44 -15.07 -11.39 11.81
N PRO A 45 -15.83 -12.03 12.72
CA PRO A 45 -16.89 -11.36 13.47
C PRO A 45 -16.34 -10.17 14.27
N VAL A 46 -17.03 -9.04 14.18
CA VAL A 46 -16.73 -7.80 14.92
C VAL A 46 -17.91 -7.48 15.82
N LYS A 47 -17.65 -7.30 17.11
CA LYS A 47 -18.65 -6.82 18.06
C LYS A 47 -18.63 -5.29 18.07
N GLY A 48 -19.79 -4.66 17.92
CA GLY A 48 -19.91 -3.21 17.80
C GLY A 48 -19.56 -2.74 16.39
N SER A 49 -18.62 -1.81 16.26
CA SER A 49 -18.17 -1.28 14.98
C SER A 49 -16.67 -1.52 14.74
N ALA A 50 -16.23 -1.39 13.48
CA ALA A 50 -14.82 -1.45 13.13
C ALA A 50 -14.03 -0.31 13.80
N SER A 51 -14.64 0.88 13.88
CA SER A 51 -14.04 2.05 14.53
C SER A 51 -13.94 1.90 16.06
N GLU A 52 -14.82 1.15 16.71
CA GLU A 52 -14.67 0.78 18.11
C GLU A 52 -13.59 -0.29 18.30
N LEU A 53 -13.55 -1.32 17.44
CA LEU A 53 -12.55 -2.38 17.52
C LEU A 53 -11.13 -1.83 17.41
N VAL A 54 -10.87 -0.93 16.45
CA VAL A 54 -9.51 -0.37 16.24
C VAL A 54 -9.04 0.48 17.42
N GLN A 55 -9.96 0.97 18.26
CA GLN A 55 -9.70 1.77 19.47
C GLN A 55 -9.79 0.95 20.77
N ALA A 56 -10.17 -0.33 20.69
CA ALA A 56 -10.25 -1.21 21.84
C ALA A 56 -8.89 -1.34 22.56
N ASP A 57 -8.91 -1.83 23.79
CA ASP A 57 -7.66 -2.15 24.49
C ASP A 57 -6.86 -3.24 23.76
N ASP A 58 -5.57 -3.35 24.10
CA ASP A 58 -4.66 -4.27 23.41
C ASP A 58 -5.10 -5.74 23.57
N ALA A 59 -5.66 -6.12 24.70
CA ALA A 59 -6.11 -7.49 24.94
C ALA A 59 -7.27 -7.86 24.02
N ALA A 60 -8.27 -6.98 23.89
CA ALA A 60 -9.43 -7.19 23.03
C ALA A 60 -9.02 -7.19 21.55
N PHE A 61 -8.17 -6.25 21.12
CA PHE A 61 -7.69 -6.20 19.73
C PHE A 61 -6.82 -7.40 19.37
N ASN A 62 -5.96 -7.86 20.29
CA ASN A 62 -5.08 -9.01 20.06
C ASN A 62 -5.86 -10.32 19.86
N VAL A 63 -7.06 -10.48 20.43
CA VAL A 63 -7.92 -11.64 20.12
C VAL A 63 -8.32 -11.64 18.64
N PHE A 64 -8.68 -10.49 18.10
CA PHE A 64 -8.97 -10.33 16.67
C PHE A 64 -7.72 -10.56 15.82
N ALA A 65 -6.61 -9.87 16.12
CA ALA A 65 -5.36 -9.96 15.38
C ALA A 65 -4.79 -11.38 15.34
N SER A 66 -4.92 -12.16 16.41
CA SER A 66 -4.45 -13.55 16.47
C SER A 66 -5.18 -14.46 15.49
N LYS A 67 -6.48 -14.28 15.27
CA LYS A 67 -7.25 -15.02 14.27
C LYS A 67 -6.79 -14.68 12.87
N VAL A 68 -6.67 -13.37 12.59
CA VAL A 68 -6.16 -12.90 11.28
C VAL A 68 -4.77 -13.44 11.00
N ARG A 69 -3.90 -13.50 12.00
CA ARG A 69 -2.55 -14.07 11.89
C ARG A 69 -2.58 -15.55 11.52
N THR A 70 -3.40 -16.33 12.22
CA THR A 70 -3.53 -17.77 11.95
C THR A 70 -3.91 -18.03 10.51
N ASP A 71 -4.87 -17.27 10.00
CA ASP A 71 -5.35 -17.41 8.62
C ASP A 71 -4.32 -16.92 7.60
N LEU A 72 -3.64 -15.80 7.88
CA LEU A 72 -2.53 -15.30 7.03
C LEU A 72 -1.38 -16.32 6.96
N ASP A 73 -1.00 -16.92 8.09
CA ASP A 73 0.04 -17.95 8.13
C ASP A 73 -0.38 -19.21 7.34
N SER A 74 -1.68 -19.55 7.33
CA SER A 74 -2.21 -20.63 6.49
C SER A 74 -2.07 -20.32 4.99
N ILE A 75 -2.27 -19.06 4.58
CA ILE A 75 -2.05 -18.65 3.19
C ILE A 75 -0.58 -18.89 2.79
N PHE A 76 0.37 -18.45 3.58
CA PHE A 76 1.80 -18.65 3.27
C PHE A 76 2.22 -20.13 3.27
N ARG A 77 1.57 -20.96 4.09
CA ARG A 77 1.86 -22.40 4.18
C ARG A 77 1.29 -23.17 2.99
N ASP A 78 0.02 -22.90 2.64
CA ASP A 78 -0.78 -23.77 1.79
C ASP A 78 -0.85 -23.29 0.33
N TYR A 79 -0.41 -22.06 0.05
CA TYR A 79 -0.49 -21.46 -1.28
C TYR A 79 0.89 -21.02 -1.80
N GLU A 80 1.06 -21.14 -3.12
CA GLU A 80 2.16 -20.57 -3.88
C GLU A 80 1.69 -19.24 -4.49
N ILE A 81 2.22 -18.14 -4.00
CA ILE A 81 1.82 -16.78 -4.42
C ILE A 81 2.69 -16.35 -5.60
N ALA A 82 2.15 -16.45 -6.82
CA ALA A 82 2.84 -16.10 -8.05
C ALA A 82 2.70 -14.60 -8.40
N ASP A 83 1.58 -13.97 -8.01
CA ASP A 83 1.36 -12.55 -8.26
C ASP A 83 2.11 -11.68 -7.24
N LYS A 84 2.99 -10.79 -7.75
CA LYS A 84 3.80 -9.90 -6.91
C LYS A 84 2.97 -8.88 -6.14
N ALA A 85 1.86 -8.39 -6.70
CA ALA A 85 1.00 -7.43 -6.02
C ALA A 85 0.33 -8.07 -4.80
N THR A 86 -0.21 -9.29 -5.00
CA THR A 86 -0.77 -10.10 -3.92
C THR A 86 0.29 -10.44 -2.87
N MET A 87 1.50 -10.82 -3.28
CA MET A 87 2.59 -11.09 -2.36
C MET A 87 2.92 -9.86 -1.51
N ARG A 88 3.02 -8.65 -2.11
CA ARG A 88 3.26 -7.41 -1.36
C ARG A 88 2.15 -7.15 -0.34
N SER A 89 0.88 -7.31 -0.72
CA SER A 89 -0.25 -7.12 0.20
C SER A 89 -0.18 -8.06 1.40
N LEU A 90 0.14 -9.34 1.18
CA LEU A 90 0.32 -10.34 2.23
C LEU A 90 1.52 -10.00 3.14
N LEU A 91 2.63 -9.54 2.56
CA LEU A 91 3.80 -9.12 3.33
C LEU A 91 3.52 -7.89 4.19
N HIS A 92 2.75 -6.90 3.67
CA HIS A 92 2.29 -5.77 4.48
C HIS A 92 1.42 -6.22 5.66
N ALA A 93 0.46 -7.10 5.43
CA ALA A 93 -0.37 -7.65 6.50
C ALA A 93 0.50 -8.38 7.56
N LYS A 94 1.48 -9.17 7.11
CA LYS A 94 2.41 -9.87 8.01
C LYS A 94 3.26 -8.91 8.84
N ILE A 95 3.83 -7.87 8.22
CA ILE A 95 4.61 -6.84 8.92
C ILE A 95 3.74 -6.21 10.02
N ASN A 96 2.52 -5.82 9.69
CA ASN A 96 1.61 -5.18 10.65
C ASN A 96 1.25 -6.10 11.83
N LEU A 97 1.05 -7.39 11.59
CA LEU A 97 0.81 -8.37 12.64
C LEU A 97 2.05 -8.60 13.53
N GLN A 98 3.23 -8.60 12.93
CA GLN A 98 4.49 -8.69 13.66
C GLN A 98 4.76 -7.48 14.55
N TYR A 99 4.34 -6.27 14.11
CA TYR A 99 4.36 -5.05 14.93
C TYR A 99 3.53 -5.23 16.21
N LEU A 100 2.27 -5.64 16.05
CA LEU A 100 1.35 -5.86 17.19
C LEU A 100 1.86 -6.93 18.17
N ALA A 101 2.56 -7.92 17.65
CA ALA A 101 3.13 -8.99 18.48
C ALA A 101 4.47 -8.60 19.13
N GLY A 102 5.04 -7.42 18.85
CA GLY A 102 6.36 -7.03 19.31
C GLY A 102 7.51 -7.79 18.65
N GLU A 103 7.26 -8.47 17.54
CA GLU A 103 8.24 -9.30 16.80
C GLU A 103 9.08 -8.41 15.84
N TYR A 104 9.72 -7.39 16.37
CA TYR A 104 10.36 -6.33 15.60
C TYR A 104 11.45 -6.81 14.65
N GLN A 105 12.27 -7.78 15.07
CA GLN A 105 13.32 -8.36 14.21
C GLN A 105 12.73 -9.18 13.06
N ALA A 106 11.67 -9.94 13.32
CA ALA A 106 10.95 -10.67 12.26
C ALA A 106 10.30 -9.71 11.26
N ALA A 107 9.73 -8.59 11.73
CA ALA A 107 9.17 -7.56 10.90
C ALA A 107 10.21 -6.92 9.96
N LEU A 108 11.42 -6.62 10.45
CA LEU A 108 12.53 -6.15 9.62
C LEU A 108 12.90 -7.14 8.50
N GLY A 109 13.00 -8.42 8.82
CA GLY A 109 13.22 -9.46 7.79
C GLY A 109 12.08 -9.55 6.77
N THR A 110 10.83 -9.35 7.20
CA THR A 110 9.68 -9.32 6.29
C THR A 110 9.68 -8.06 5.40
N ILE A 111 10.14 -6.91 5.91
CA ILE A 111 10.34 -5.69 5.10
C ILE A 111 11.40 -5.91 4.02
N ASP A 112 12.48 -6.63 4.31
CA ASP A 112 13.48 -6.95 3.27
C ASP A 112 12.91 -7.86 2.18
N LEU A 113 12.04 -8.82 2.52
CA LEU A 113 11.30 -9.61 1.55
C LEU A 113 10.36 -8.74 0.72
N LEU A 114 9.63 -7.80 1.34
CA LEU A 114 8.76 -6.84 0.66
C LEU A 114 9.54 -6.01 -0.36
N ARG A 115 10.69 -5.46 0.04
CA ARG A 115 11.56 -4.68 -0.84
C ARG A 115 12.05 -5.49 -2.04
N GLY A 116 12.28 -6.79 -1.86
CA GLY A 116 12.59 -7.73 -2.95
C GLY A 116 11.46 -7.90 -3.97
N GLN A 117 10.21 -7.65 -3.59
CA GLN A 117 9.05 -7.71 -4.50
C GLN A 117 8.81 -6.39 -5.26
N GLU A 118 9.46 -5.32 -4.87
CA GLU A 118 9.29 -4.03 -5.53
C GLU A 118 10.00 -4.01 -6.89
N GLU A 119 9.36 -3.34 -7.87
CA GLU A 119 9.90 -3.24 -9.23
C GLU A 119 10.54 -1.87 -9.48
N LYS A 120 9.93 -0.81 -8.93
CA LYS A 120 10.44 0.55 -9.09
C LYS A 120 11.68 0.78 -8.21
N PRO A 121 12.75 1.37 -8.75
CA PRO A 121 13.97 1.67 -7.97
C PRO A 121 13.67 2.48 -6.70
N SER A 122 12.79 3.48 -6.78
CA SER A 122 12.42 4.29 -5.62
C SER A 122 11.69 3.47 -4.56
N ALA A 123 10.74 2.62 -4.95
CA ALA A 123 10.02 1.74 -4.04
C ALA A 123 10.96 0.74 -3.33
N LYS A 124 11.95 0.18 -4.03
CA LYS A 124 12.98 -0.69 -3.42
C LYS A 124 13.73 0.00 -2.28
N LEU A 125 13.91 1.31 -2.37
CA LEU A 125 14.61 2.10 -1.36
C LEU A 125 13.68 2.56 -0.23
N THR A 126 12.45 2.95 -0.57
CA THR A 126 11.53 3.63 0.35
C THR A 126 10.50 2.70 1.00
N SER A 127 10.22 1.50 0.45
CA SER A 127 9.33 0.54 1.13
C SER A 127 9.83 0.20 2.53
N GLY A 128 8.98 0.40 3.53
CA GLY A 128 9.29 0.18 4.94
C GLY A 128 10.34 1.12 5.52
N ILE A 129 10.66 2.26 4.88
CA ILE A 129 11.72 3.17 5.37
C ILE A 129 11.42 3.71 6.77
N ILE A 130 10.17 4.03 7.05
CA ILE A 130 9.73 4.52 8.36
C ILE A 130 9.70 3.37 9.37
N ASP A 131 9.23 2.21 8.96
CA ASP A 131 9.22 1.00 9.79
C ASP A 131 10.63 0.62 10.22
N ARG A 132 11.62 0.75 9.33
CA ARG A 132 13.04 0.51 9.62
C ARG A 132 13.65 1.52 10.58
N ALA A 133 12.97 2.60 10.88
CA ALA A 133 13.34 3.53 11.97
C ALA A 133 12.55 3.24 13.25
N ILE A 134 11.28 2.90 13.16
CA ILE A 134 10.42 2.60 14.31
C ILE A 134 10.84 1.30 14.99
N LEU A 135 11.03 0.22 14.21
CA LEU A 135 11.30 -1.12 14.76
C LEU A 135 12.58 -1.20 15.59
N PRO A 136 13.74 -0.69 15.14
CA PRO A 136 14.93 -0.63 15.96
C PRO A 136 14.72 0.22 17.22
N ALA A 137 14.08 1.39 17.11
CA ALA A 137 13.81 2.26 18.24
C ALA A 137 12.96 1.57 19.31
N ALA A 138 11.88 0.88 18.90
CA ALA A 138 11.04 0.11 19.80
C ALA A 138 11.78 -1.06 20.45
N SER A 139 12.65 -1.74 19.68
CA SER A 139 13.48 -2.83 20.19
C SER A 139 14.51 -2.37 21.22
N GLU A 140 15.18 -1.25 20.98
CA GLU A 140 16.21 -0.67 21.86
C GLU A 140 15.60 -0.17 23.18
N THR A 141 14.49 0.56 23.08
CA THR A 141 13.87 1.21 24.24
C THR A 141 12.87 0.34 24.99
N LYS A 142 12.51 -0.81 24.42
CA LYS A 142 11.44 -1.69 24.93
C LYS A 142 10.10 -0.94 25.09
N SER A 143 9.90 0.09 24.27
CA SER A 143 8.72 0.95 24.30
C SER A 143 8.38 1.40 22.89
N SER A 144 7.10 1.68 22.65
CA SER A 144 6.58 2.29 21.42
C SER A 144 6.21 3.77 21.61
N SER A 145 6.59 4.38 22.74
CA SER A 145 6.26 5.77 23.05
C SER A 145 7.23 6.36 24.07
N GLY A 146 7.12 7.68 24.26
CA GLY A 146 7.90 8.43 25.22
C GLY A 146 9.23 8.96 24.69
N PRO A 147 9.92 9.83 25.47
CA PRO A 147 11.09 10.58 25.00
C PRO A 147 12.26 9.70 24.50
N ALA A 148 12.56 8.60 25.18
CA ALA A 148 13.64 7.71 24.79
C ALA A 148 13.37 7.03 23.45
N PHE A 149 12.13 6.59 23.23
CA PHE A 149 11.71 6.03 21.96
C PHE A 149 11.79 7.05 20.83
N GLU A 150 11.28 8.27 21.07
CA GLU A 150 11.31 9.36 20.09
C GLU A 150 12.75 9.72 19.69
N GLU A 151 13.68 9.82 20.64
CA GLU A 151 15.09 10.11 20.33
C GLU A 151 15.77 8.98 19.55
N SER A 152 15.51 7.73 19.90
CA SER A 152 16.00 6.58 19.13
C SER A 152 15.41 6.57 17.73
N PHE A 153 14.10 6.82 17.59
CA PHE A 153 13.45 6.95 16.29
C PHE A 153 14.08 8.06 15.43
N LYS A 154 14.29 9.27 16.01
CA LYS A 154 14.93 10.39 15.30
C LYS A 154 16.29 10.01 14.74
N LYS A 155 17.10 9.29 15.52
CA LYS A 155 18.41 8.81 15.08
C LYS A 155 18.27 7.90 13.86
N HIS A 156 17.51 6.81 13.99
CA HIS A 156 17.33 5.85 12.91
C HIS A 156 16.66 6.43 11.67
N ALA A 157 15.68 7.31 11.85
CA ALA A 157 14.99 7.98 10.74
C ALA A 157 15.93 8.92 9.95
N ARG A 158 16.77 9.71 10.65
CA ARG A 158 17.77 10.56 10.00
C ARG A 158 18.81 9.74 9.24
N GLU A 159 19.33 8.69 9.83
CA GLU A 159 20.31 7.79 9.20
C GLU A 159 19.72 7.18 7.94
N ALA A 160 18.51 6.61 8.04
CA ALA A 160 17.85 5.96 6.91
C ALA A 160 17.51 6.94 5.77
N ILE A 161 16.93 8.10 6.10
CA ILE A 161 16.50 9.10 5.10
C ILE A 161 17.71 9.78 4.44
N ASN A 162 18.73 10.17 5.22
CA ASN A 162 19.90 10.85 4.67
C ASN A 162 20.77 9.95 3.78
N SER A 163 20.64 8.65 3.88
CA SER A 163 21.34 7.69 3.02
C SER A 163 20.69 7.50 1.63
N LEU A 164 19.49 8.07 1.41
CA LEU A 164 18.74 7.88 0.18
C LEU A 164 19.28 8.76 -0.97
N PRO A 165 19.35 8.25 -2.20
CA PRO A 165 19.68 9.07 -3.37
C PRO A 165 18.47 9.93 -3.79
N TRP A 166 18.58 11.24 -3.59
CA TRP A 166 17.48 12.18 -3.84
C TRP A 166 16.87 12.05 -5.23
N ASP A 167 17.69 11.94 -6.26
CA ASP A 167 17.24 11.87 -7.66
C ASP A 167 16.30 10.68 -7.94
N VAL A 168 16.41 9.63 -7.12
CA VAL A 168 15.58 8.43 -7.24
C VAL A 168 14.32 8.51 -6.39
N VAL A 169 14.41 9.11 -5.18
CA VAL A 169 13.35 8.99 -4.15
C VAL A 169 12.55 10.25 -3.91
N GLN A 170 12.85 11.37 -4.58
CA GLN A 170 12.27 12.68 -4.28
C GLN A 170 10.74 12.69 -4.20
N ASP A 171 10.06 11.98 -5.11
CA ASP A 171 8.60 11.96 -5.15
C ASP A 171 8.00 11.14 -3.99
N ASP A 172 8.64 10.04 -3.63
CA ASP A 172 8.21 9.21 -2.51
C ASP A 172 8.43 9.94 -1.17
N ILE A 173 9.55 10.63 -1.03
CA ILE A 173 9.86 11.45 0.15
C ILE A 173 8.87 12.62 0.29
N ARG A 174 8.58 13.34 -0.81
CA ARG A 174 7.59 14.43 -0.79
C ARG A 174 6.21 13.92 -0.43
N ARG A 175 5.79 12.78 -0.97
CA ARG A 175 4.52 12.12 -0.67
C ARG A 175 4.43 11.72 0.80
N THR A 176 5.51 11.14 1.34
CA THR A 176 5.59 10.79 2.76
C THR A 176 5.52 12.03 3.65
N TYR A 177 6.20 13.12 3.27
CA TYR A 177 6.10 14.40 3.98
C TYR A 177 4.66 14.94 3.99
N VAL A 178 3.96 14.92 2.85
CA VAL A 178 2.54 15.32 2.80
C VAL A 178 1.70 14.43 3.71
N ARG A 179 1.94 13.10 3.73
CA ARG A 179 1.23 12.18 4.63
C ARG A 179 1.36 12.62 6.10
N THR A 180 2.54 13.02 6.56
CA THR A 180 2.73 13.51 7.95
C THR A 180 1.97 14.80 8.28
N ARG A 181 1.47 15.49 7.26
CA ARG A 181 0.73 16.76 7.43
C ARG A 181 -0.79 16.57 7.41
N VAL A 182 -1.27 15.52 6.76
CA VAL A 182 -2.70 15.34 6.51
C VAL A 182 -3.28 14.11 7.19
N TYR A 183 -2.47 13.07 7.47
CA TYR A 183 -2.94 11.82 8.01
C TYR A 183 -2.98 11.86 9.54
N THR A 184 -4.01 12.50 10.07
CA THR A 184 -4.25 12.66 11.51
C THR A 184 -5.05 11.50 12.10
N LYS A 185 -5.06 11.38 13.44
CA LYS A 185 -5.94 10.42 14.15
C LYS A 185 -7.40 10.58 13.75
N SER A 186 -7.89 11.82 13.63
CA SER A 186 -9.28 12.09 13.24
C SER A 186 -9.58 11.61 11.83
N LEU A 187 -8.65 11.82 10.88
CA LEU A 187 -8.79 11.33 9.51
C LEU A 187 -8.78 9.80 9.47
N ALA A 188 -7.82 9.16 10.14
CA ALA A 188 -7.71 7.69 10.18
C ALA A 188 -9.00 7.05 10.74
N LEU A 189 -9.50 7.55 11.87
CA LEU A 189 -10.75 7.05 12.45
C LEU A 189 -11.97 7.39 11.60
N GLY A 190 -12.00 8.56 10.96
CA GLY A 190 -13.05 8.95 10.03
C GLY A 190 -13.14 8.02 8.83
N GLN A 191 -12.01 7.63 8.23
CA GLN A 191 -11.96 6.66 7.14
C GLN A 191 -12.50 5.29 7.56
N ILE A 192 -12.06 4.76 8.72
CA ILE A 192 -12.58 3.49 9.23
C ILE A 192 -14.10 3.55 9.41
N LYS A 193 -14.59 4.65 9.98
CA LYS A 193 -16.02 4.86 10.21
C LYS A 193 -16.82 4.93 8.91
N THR A 194 -16.24 5.52 7.86
CA THR A 194 -16.90 5.67 6.57
C THR A 194 -16.83 4.39 5.75
N ASP A 195 -15.67 3.73 5.75
CA ASP A 195 -15.39 2.64 4.82
C ASP A 195 -15.74 1.26 5.39
N LEU A 196 -15.54 1.05 6.71
CA LEU A 196 -15.65 -0.27 7.32
C LEU A 196 -16.85 -0.43 8.26
N ASP A 197 -17.29 0.61 8.97
CA ASP A 197 -18.45 0.50 9.84
C ASP A 197 -19.73 0.07 9.12
N PRO A 198 -20.05 0.54 7.88
CA PRO A 198 -21.22 0.07 7.14
C PRO A 198 -21.17 -1.43 6.82
N SER A 199 -19.99 -1.97 6.50
CA SER A 199 -19.78 -3.40 6.26
C SER A 199 -20.08 -4.21 7.53
N VAL A 200 -19.53 -3.78 8.67
CA VAL A 200 -19.79 -4.42 9.98
C VAL A 200 -21.26 -4.31 10.39
N GLN A 201 -21.90 -3.16 10.17
CA GLN A 201 -23.33 -2.98 10.48
C GLN A 201 -24.22 -3.93 9.68
N THR A 202 -23.84 -4.22 8.44
CA THR A 202 -24.63 -5.07 7.54
C THR A 202 -24.40 -6.55 7.80
N SER A 203 -23.14 -6.96 8.02
CA SER A 203 -22.74 -8.38 8.08
C SER A 203 -22.37 -8.87 9.49
N GLY A 204 -22.11 -7.97 10.42
CA GLY A 204 -21.55 -8.29 11.74
C GLY A 204 -20.08 -8.71 11.69
N ALA A 205 -19.40 -8.52 10.55
CA ALA A 205 -18.06 -9.04 10.35
C ALA A 205 -17.29 -8.21 9.31
N VAL A 206 -15.98 -8.46 9.20
CA VAL A 206 -15.09 -7.96 8.15
C VAL A 206 -14.44 -9.13 7.42
N ASP A 207 -14.11 -8.94 6.15
CA ASP A 207 -13.31 -9.89 5.40
C ASP A 207 -11.81 -9.75 5.66
N ASN A 208 -10.97 -10.56 5.01
CA ASN A 208 -9.54 -10.53 5.22
C ASN A 208 -8.88 -9.22 4.78
N LEU A 209 -9.37 -8.54 3.75
CA LEU A 209 -8.81 -7.26 3.30
C LEU A 209 -9.15 -6.14 4.29
N GLU A 210 -10.40 -6.07 4.70
CA GLU A 210 -10.88 -5.15 5.73
C GLU A 210 -10.16 -5.40 7.07
N ALA A 211 -9.93 -6.68 7.43
CA ALA A 211 -9.18 -7.04 8.62
C ALA A 211 -7.72 -6.58 8.57
N TRP A 212 -7.05 -6.73 7.43
CA TRP A 212 -5.68 -6.21 7.25
C TRP A 212 -5.62 -4.68 7.33
N GLN A 213 -6.64 -4.00 6.80
CA GLN A 213 -6.77 -2.56 6.91
C GLN A 213 -6.95 -2.13 8.38
N LEU A 214 -7.78 -2.82 9.17
CA LEU A 214 -7.94 -2.55 10.60
C LEU A 214 -6.64 -2.72 11.38
N ILE A 215 -5.88 -3.79 11.08
CA ILE A 215 -4.58 -4.04 11.71
C ILE A 215 -3.57 -2.95 11.34
N ALA A 216 -3.51 -2.54 10.08
CA ALA A 216 -2.67 -1.44 9.64
C ALA A 216 -3.05 -0.12 10.30
N SER A 217 -4.35 0.18 10.37
CA SER A 217 -4.86 1.38 11.05
C SER A 217 -4.54 1.40 12.55
N ARG A 218 -4.60 0.24 13.22
CA ARG A 218 -4.17 0.12 14.62
C ARG A 218 -2.69 0.50 14.77
N ASN A 219 -1.82 0.00 13.90
CA ASN A 219 -0.41 0.34 13.91
C ASN A 219 -0.17 1.82 13.59
N ASP A 220 -0.88 2.38 12.62
CA ASP A 220 -0.78 3.81 12.32
C ASP A 220 -1.14 4.67 13.54
N LEU A 221 -2.20 4.31 14.28
CA LEU A 221 -2.63 5.02 15.49
C LEU A 221 -1.60 4.94 16.62
N HIS A 222 -0.88 3.83 16.74
CA HIS A 222 0.05 3.57 17.85
C HIS A 222 1.49 3.94 17.55
N PHE A 223 1.94 3.88 16.30
CA PHE A 223 3.34 4.08 15.94
C PHE A 223 3.56 5.26 14.99
N PHE A 224 2.79 5.37 13.90
CA PHE A 224 3.03 6.40 12.89
C PHE A 224 2.52 7.78 13.32
N ILE A 225 1.24 7.89 13.69
CA ILE A 225 0.61 9.17 14.04
C ILE A 225 1.29 9.87 15.21
N PRO A 226 1.72 9.19 16.29
CA PRO A 226 2.47 9.85 17.36
C PRO A 226 3.81 10.43 16.92
N LEU A 227 4.39 9.93 15.82
CA LEU A 227 5.69 10.38 15.30
C LEU A 227 5.58 11.35 14.12
N GLU A 228 4.38 11.66 13.65
CA GLU A 228 4.18 12.46 12.42
C GLU A 228 4.87 13.83 12.44
N THR A 229 4.84 14.52 13.57
CA THR A 229 5.51 15.83 13.74
C THR A 229 7.01 15.69 13.60
N VAL A 230 7.59 14.75 14.31
CA VAL A 230 9.05 14.51 14.31
C VAL A 230 9.53 14.04 12.94
N LEU A 231 8.82 13.09 12.35
CA LEU A 231 9.11 12.61 11.01
C LEU A 231 8.96 13.72 9.97
N GLY A 232 7.91 14.54 10.08
CA GLY A 232 7.68 15.69 9.22
C GLY A 232 8.85 16.68 9.22
N GLU A 233 9.42 16.99 10.38
CA GLU A 233 10.59 17.87 10.46
C GLU A 233 11.84 17.24 9.84
N ILE A 234 12.07 15.95 10.02
CA ILE A 234 13.20 15.24 9.39
C ILE A 234 13.07 15.27 7.85
N LEU A 235 11.88 14.93 7.34
CA LEU A 235 11.61 14.94 5.89
C LEU A 235 11.71 16.35 5.30
N LYS A 236 11.17 17.36 5.99
CA LYS A 236 11.25 18.77 5.60
C LYS A 236 12.70 19.22 5.48
N GLN A 237 13.54 18.89 6.45
CA GLN A 237 14.96 19.20 6.42
C GLN A 237 15.66 18.51 5.25
N TYR A 238 15.42 17.22 5.04
CA TYR A 238 15.98 16.46 3.91
C TYR A 238 15.56 17.06 2.56
N ILE A 239 14.27 17.39 2.39
CA ILE A 239 13.77 18.06 1.19
C ILE A 239 14.46 19.42 0.98
N ALA A 240 14.61 20.22 2.03
CA ALA A 240 15.22 21.56 1.93
C ALA A 240 16.69 21.50 1.49
N THR A 241 17.45 20.51 1.98
CA THR A 241 18.88 20.35 1.60
C THR A 241 19.06 19.89 0.15
N HIS A 242 18.02 19.33 -0.49
CA HIS A 242 18.07 18.83 -1.86
C HIS A 242 17.17 19.65 -2.82
N ASN A 243 16.54 20.71 -2.34
CA ASN A 243 15.63 21.50 -3.15
C ASN A 243 16.42 22.40 -4.11
N VAL A 244 16.57 21.94 -5.34
CA VAL A 244 17.06 22.78 -6.44
C VAL A 244 15.89 23.57 -7.00
N VAL A 245 15.97 24.88 -7.01
CA VAL A 245 15.01 25.74 -7.70
C VAL A 245 15.08 25.38 -9.19
N LYS A 246 14.06 24.69 -9.67
CA LYS A 246 13.94 24.40 -11.10
C LYS A 246 13.59 25.70 -11.82
N PRO A 247 14.28 26.02 -12.93
CA PRO A 247 13.89 27.17 -13.74
C PRO A 247 12.45 26.99 -14.22
N ASP A 248 11.71 28.09 -14.31
CA ASP A 248 10.37 28.09 -14.90
C ASP A 248 10.48 27.75 -16.38
N ILE A 249 10.21 26.51 -16.72
CA ILE A 249 10.22 26.03 -18.10
C ILE A 249 8.98 26.51 -18.88
N TRP A 250 7.94 26.98 -18.19
CA TRP A 250 6.67 27.38 -18.83
C TRP A 250 6.78 28.76 -19.43
N ALA A 251 7.52 29.70 -18.82
CA ALA A 251 7.74 31.03 -19.35
C ALA A 251 8.27 31.00 -20.82
N ALA A 252 9.18 30.06 -21.12
CA ALA A 252 9.69 29.86 -22.48
C ALA A 252 8.72 29.12 -23.42
N ARG A 253 7.62 28.59 -22.90
CA ARG A 253 6.60 27.83 -23.64
C ARG A 253 5.29 28.58 -23.76
N GLU A 254 5.18 29.74 -23.16
CA GLU A 254 4.02 30.60 -23.33
C GLU A 254 3.95 31.05 -24.79
N VAL A 255 2.79 30.86 -25.39
CA VAL A 255 2.50 31.25 -26.77
C VAL A 255 1.24 32.08 -26.75
N THR A 256 1.31 33.31 -27.24
CA THR A 256 0.15 34.12 -27.50
C THR A 256 -0.41 33.78 -28.87
N LEU A 257 -1.58 33.16 -28.90
CA LEU A 257 -2.26 32.82 -30.14
C LEU A 257 -3.16 34.01 -30.56
N THR A 258 -3.05 34.38 -31.81
CA THR A 258 -3.87 35.49 -32.38
C THR A 258 -4.79 34.95 -33.46
N LYS A 259 -5.92 35.63 -33.69
CA LYS A 259 -6.97 35.19 -34.65
C LYS A 259 -6.49 35.18 -36.10
N ASP A 260 -5.51 36.00 -36.44
CA ASP A 260 -4.88 36.10 -37.76
C ASP A 260 -3.96 34.91 -38.13
N GLN A 261 -3.56 34.11 -37.16
CA GLN A 261 -2.76 32.92 -37.39
C GLN A 261 -3.51 31.76 -38.05
N ASN A 262 -4.83 31.87 -38.19
CA ASN A 262 -5.70 30.87 -38.83
C ASN A 262 -5.44 29.42 -38.37
N LEU A 263 -5.34 29.24 -37.08
CA LEU A 263 -5.02 27.95 -36.44
C LEU A 263 -6.25 27.04 -36.44
N THR A 264 -6.02 25.75 -36.62
CA THR A 264 -7.06 24.72 -36.50
C THR A 264 -7.37 24.46 -35.02
N PRO A 265 -8.63 24.64 -34.56
CA PRO A 265 -9.04 24.32 -33.20
C PRO A 265 -8.89 22.82 -32.93
N VAL A 266 -8.35 22.47 -31.78
CA VAL A 266 -8.26 21.09 -31.29
C VAL A 266 -9.11 20.96 -30.04
N LEU A 267 -10.01 19.97 -30.02
CA LEU A 267 -10.81 19.64 -28.85
C LEU A 267 -9.97 18.84 -27.85
N VAL A 268 -9.86 19.35 -26.63
CA VAL A 268 -9.18 18.69 -25.51
C VAL A 268 -10.22 18.38 -24.44
N ALA A 269 -10.37 17.11 -24.08
CA ALA A 269 -11.19 16.69 -22.95
C ALA A 269 -10.29 16.60 -21.69
N ILE A 270 -10.71 17.27 -20.61
CA ILE A 270 -10.06 17.16 -19.30
C ILE A 270 -10.93 16.26 -18.44
N TRP A 271 -10.36 15.14 -17.99
CA TRP A 271 -11.00 14.23 -17.06
C TRP A 271 -10.34 14.37 -15.70
N ASP A 272 -11.04 14.99 -14.75
CA ASP A 272 -10.54 15.27 -13.41
C ASP A 272 -11.69 15.20 -12.38
N SER A 273 -11.37 15.26 -11.11
CA SER A 273 -12.32 15.37 -9.99
C SER A 273 -13.07 16.69 -9.93
N GLY A 274 -12.70 17.66 -10.75
CA GLY A 274 -13.33 18.97 -10.93
C GLY A 274 -12.39 19.94 -11.62
N ILE A 275 -12.95 20.87 -12.38
CA ILE A 275 -12.22 21.92 -13.07
C ILE A 275 -12.92 23.25 -12.85
N ASP A 276 -12.13 24.30 -12.60
CA ASP A 276 -12.63 25.67 -12.62
C ASP A 276 -12.68 26.18 -14.05
N VAL A 277 -13.85 26.10 -14.66
CA VAL A 277 -14.09 26.53 -16.04
C VAL A 277 -13.93 28.03 -16.25
N SER A 278 -13.98 28.84 -15.18
CA SER A 278 -13.78 30.29 -15.26
C SER A 278 -12.35 30.68 -15.66
N LEU A 279 -11.40 29.76 -15.55
CA LEU A 279 -10.01 29.94 -15.98
C LEU A 279 -9.84 29.87 -17.50
N PHE A 280 -10.86 29.38 -18.24
CA PHE A 280 -10.78 29.15 -19.69
C PHE A 280 -11.98 29.73 -20.44
N PRO A 281 -12.37 30.99 -20.20
CA PRO A 281 -13.64 31.54 -20.72
C PRO A 281 -13.72 31.54 -22.26
N ASP A 282 -12.59 31.74 -22.93
CA ASP A 282 -12.51 31.81 -24.39
C ASP A 282 -12.28 30.44 -25.07
N GLN A 283 -11.90 29.41 -24.30
CA GLN A 283 -11.56 28.08 -24.79
C GLN A 283 -12.64 27.04 -24.50
N LEU A 284 -13.68 27.39 -23.75
CA LEU A 284 -14.73 26.45 -23.38
C LEU A 284 -15.52 26.00 -24.61
N LEU A 285 -15.54 24.69 -24.83
CA LEU A 285 -16.47 24.09 -25.78
C LEU A 285 -17.90 24.27 -25.27
N THR A 286 -18.78 24.76 -26.14
CA THR A 286 -20.22 24.73 -25.91
C THR A 286 -20.82 23.63 -26.75
N ASP A 287 -21.31 22.57 -26.10
CA ASP A 287 -22.03 21.49 -26.79
C ASP A 287 -23.42 21.96 -27.19
N PRO A 288 -23.78 21.87 -28.49
CA PRO A 288 -25.12 22.22 -28.96
C PRO A 288 -26.21 21.28 -28.42
N HIS A 289 -25.84 20.12 -27.86
CA HIS A 289 -26.76 19.16 -27.28
C HIS A 289 -26.52 19.06 -25.77
N PRO A 290 -27.10 19.95 -24.95
CA PRO A 290 -26.85 20.01 -23.51
C PRO A 290 -27.15 18.68 -22.83
N THR A 291 -26.27 18.29 -21.92
CA THR A 291 -26.45 17.15 -21.00
C THR A 291 -27.12 17.59 -19.70
N ALA A 292 -27.41 16.67 -18.80
CA ALA A 292 -27.85 16.99 -17.44
C ALA A 292 -26.88 17.93 -16.70
N SER A 293 -25.58 17.87 -17.06
CA SER A 293 -24.51 18.71 -16.50
C SER A 293 -24.36 20.06 -17.22
N GLY A 294 -25.15 20.37 -18.24
CA GLY A 294 -25.08 21.61 -19.01
C GLY A 294 -24.37 21.46 -20.37
N THR A 295 -23.81 22.57 -20.89
CA THR A 295 -23.25 22.66 -22.24
C THR A 295 -21.74 22.44 -22.33
N HIS A 296 -21.02 22.27 -21.21
CA HIS A 296 -19.56 22.26 -21.20
C HIS A 296 -18.95 20.87 -20.92
N GLY A 297 -19.76 19.80 -21.03
CA GLY A 297 -19.33 18.41 -20.87
C GLY A 297 -20.18 17.61 -19.91
N LEU A 298 -19.59 16.64 -19.21
CA LEU A 298 -20.27 15.72 -18.30
C LEU A 298 -19.76 15.89 -16.87
N ALA A 299 -20.64 15.88 -15.89
CA ALA A 299 -20.31 15.77 -14.49
C ALA A 299 -21.06 14.58 -13.87
N PHE A 300 -20.40 13.91 -12.96
CA PHE A 300 -20.93 12.75 -12.25
C PHE A 300 -20.84 13.00 -10.74
N ASP A 301 -21.79 12.44 -9.99
CA ASP A 301 -21.75 12.40 -8.54
C ASP A 301 -20.83 11.27 -8.04
N ASP A 302 -20.73 11.13 -6.72
CA ASP A 302 -19.89 10.13 -6.04
C ASP A 302 -20.36 8.68 -6.20
N VAL A 303 -21.58 8.47 -6.72
CA VAL A 303 -22.13 7.14 -7.04
C VAL A 303 -22.22 6.90 -8.56
N GLY A 304 -21.62 7.79 -9.37
CA GLY A 304 -21.55 7.68 -10.83
C GLY A 304 -22.83 8.11 -11.55
N GLY A 305 -23.77 8.75 -10.86
CA GLY A 305 -24.95 9.36 -11.45
C GLY A 305 -24.63 10.70 -12.12
N PRO A 306 -25.41 11.14 -13.15
CA PRO A 306 -25.24 12.46 -13.75
C PRO A 306 -25.42 13.56 -12.70
N SER A 307 -24.45 14.49 -12.62
CA SER A 307 -24.52 15.66 -11.75
C SER A 307 -24.83 16.92 -12.54
N THR A 308 -25.61 17.82 -11.94
CA THR A 308 -25.88 19.16 -12.47
C THR A 308 -24.84 20.19 -12.05
N THR A 309 -23.87 19.81 -11.21
CA THR A 309 -22.84 20.70 -10.68
C THR A 309 -21.46 20.23 -11.10
N TRP A 310 -20.65 21.12 -11.64
CA TRP A 310 -19.26 20.93 -12.05
C TRP A 310 -18.27 21.02 -10.89
N LEU A 311 -18.70 21.57 -9.76
CA LEU A 311 -17.90 21.74 -8.58
C LEU A 311 -18.34 20.68 -7.56
N TYR A 312 -17.39 19.98 -7.00
CA TYR A 312 -17.60 19.23 -5.78
C TYR A 312 -18.34 20.12 -4.79
N PRO A 313 -19.47 19.69 -4.21
CA PRO A 313 -20.18 20.53 -3.26
C PRO A 313 -19.20 20.95 -2.19
N ARG A 314 -19.07 22.26 -1.95
CA ARG A 314 -18.17 22.88 -0.96
C ARG A 314 -18.56 22.44 0.46
N ARG A 315 -18.51 21.15 0.77
CA ARG A 315 -18.66 20.64 2.15
C ARG A 315 -17.33 20.51 2.88
N PHE A 316 -16.22 20.75 2.19
CA PHE A 316 -14.89 20.87 2.82
C PHE A 316 -14.41 22.33 2.73
N SER A 317 -15.00 23.19 3.58
CA SER A 317 -14.34 24.44 3.89
C SER A 317 -13.14 24.10 4.80
N TRP A 318 -11.97 23.98 4.22
CA TRP A 318 -10.72 24.05 4.97
C TRP A 318 -10.63 25.47 5.54
N ARG A 319 -11.07 25.67 6.78
CA ARG A 319 -10.67 26.86 7.54
C ARG A 319 -9.20 26.62 7.89
N LEU A 320 -8.30 27.23 7.09
CA LEU A 320 -6.94 27.52 7.51
C LEU A 320 -7.08 28.52 8.65
N GLY A 321 -6.87 28.07 9.88
CA GLY A 321 -6.66 28.86 11.07
C GLY A 321 -5.22 28.77 11.46
#